data_5ee22316a8fe2bf40defd0cf745a46c4
#
_entry.id   5ee22316a8fe2bf40defd0cf745a46c4
#
_cell.length_a   1.000
_cell.length_b   1.000
_cell.length_c   1.000
_cell.angle_alpha   90.00
_cell.angle_beta   90.00
_cell.angle_gamma   90.00
#
_symmetry.space_group_name_H-M   'P 1'
#
loop_
_entity.id
_entity.type
_entity.pdbx_description
1 polymer ?
#
loop_
_entity_poly.entity_id
_entity_poly.type
_entity_poly.pdbx_seq_one_letter_code
_entity_poly.pdbx_strand_id
1 'polypeptide(L)'
;EPDADPGRDLLSMAIINAALERRIPIFAICRGLQELVVATGGSLHRKLCEQPELLEHREDPELPVEQQYAPSHEVQVEEGGLLSALLPECSNFWVNSLHGQGAKVVSPRLRVEARSPDGLVEAVSVINHPFALGVQWHPEWNSSEYALSRILFEGFITACQHHIAEKQRL
;
A
#
# COMPACT_ATOMS: atom_id res chain seq x y z
N GLU A 1 5.47 -20.93 10.54
CA GLU A 1 4.52 -19.97 9.96
C GLU A 1 3.90 -20.64 8.74
N PRO A 2 2.59 -20.94 8.75
CA PRO A 2 1.97 -21.71 7.67
C PRO A 2 1.95 -21.00 6.31
N ASP A 3 2.24 -19.70 6.26
CA ASP A 3 2.06 -18.87 5.06
C ASP A 3 3.35 -18.25 4.50
N ALA A 4 4.52 -18.72 4.95
CA ALA A 4 5.78 -18.26 4.39
C ALA A 4 5.99 -18.89 2.99
N ASP A 5 6.11 -18.06 1.97
CA ASP A 5 6.47 -18.48 0.61
C ASP A 5 7.81 -17.82 0.22
N PRO A 6 8.94 -18.46 0.57
CA PRO A 6 10.26 -17.91 0.31
C PRO A 6 10.54 -17.68 -1.18
N GLY A 7 9.95 -18.49 -2.05
CA GLY A 7 10.10 -18.33 -3.51
C GLY A 7 9.40 -17.07 -4.01
N ARG A 8 8.18 -16.83 -3.57
CA ARG A 8 7.43 -15.62 -3.87
C ARG A 8 8.11 -14.38 -3.27
N ASP A 9 8.56 -14.45 -2.01
CA ASP A 9 9.25 -13.34 -1.36
C ASP A 9 10.52 -12.94 -2.12
N LEU A 10 11.36 -13.90 -2.52
CA LEU A 10 12.56 -13.62 -3.31
C LEU A 10 12.24 -12.98 -4.65
N LEU A 11 11.21 -13.46 -5.34
CA LEU A 11 10.79 -12.91 -6.63
C LEU A 11 10.25 -11.48 -6.47
N SER A 12 9.36 -11.25 -5.52
CA SER A 12 8.79 -9.92 -5.24
C SER A 12 9.87 -8.91 -4.88
N MET A 13 10.80 -9.30 -4.00
CA MET A 13 11.94 -8.44 -3.62
C MET A 13 12.83 -8.09 -4.81
N ALA A 14 13.11 -9.05 -5.69
CA ALA A 14 13.90 -8.82 -6.89
C ALA A 14 13.19 -7.87 -7.87
N ILE A 15 11.87 -8.04 -8.07
CA ILE A 15 11.05 -7.17 -8.91
C ILE A 15 11.01 -5.75 -8.34
N ILE A 16 10.74 -5.59 -7.05
CA ILE A 16 10.68 -4.27 -6.38
C ILE A 16 12.02 -3.55 -6.54
N ASN A 17 13.14 -4.20 -6.22
CA ASN A 17 14.47 -3.58 -6.33
C ASN A 17 14.78 -3.17 -7.77
N ALA A 18 14.53 -4.04 -8.74
CA ALA A 18 14.74 -3.73 -10.16
C ALA A 18 13.84 -2.58 -10.66
N ALA A 19 12.59 -2.51 -10.19
CA ALA A 19 11.68 -1.44 -10.54
C ALA A 19 12.12 -0.10 -9.92
N LEU A 20 12.55 -0.10 -8.65
CA LEU A 20 13.06 1.10 -7.98
C LEU A 20 14.31 1.65 -8.67
N GLU A 21 15.28 0.78 -8.99
CA GLU A 21 16.52 1.17 -9.69
C GLU A 21 16.24 1.77 -11.08
N ARG A 22 15.28 1.20 -11.80
CA ARG A 22 14.91 1.64 -13.15
C ARG A 22 13.84 2.73 -13.16
N ARG A 23 13.40 3.19 -12.00
CA ARG A 23 12.34 4.18 -11.81
C ARG A 23 11.02 3.80 -12.50
N ILE A 24 10.74 2.49 -12.58
CA ILE A 24 9.48 1.95 -13.12
C ILE A 24 8.38 2.18 -12.08
N PRO A 25 7.21 2.71 -12.46
CA PRO A 25 6.09 2.90 -11.54
C PRO A 25 5.71 1.61 -10.81
N ILE A 26 5.43 1.73 -9.50
CA ILE A 26 5.02 0.63 -8.62
C ILE A 26 3.71 1.01 -7.95
N PHE A 27 2.72 0.12 -7.99
CA PHE A 27 1.54 0.15 -7.14
C PHE A 27 1.51 -1.15 -6.33
N ALA A 28 1.85 -1.05 -5.04
CA ALA A 28 2.03 -2.17 -4.14
C ALA A 28 0.82 -2.30 -3.21
N ILE A 29 0.09 -3.42 -3.27
CA ILE A 29 -1.18 -3.62 -2.56
C ILE A 29 -1.00 -4.68 -1.46
N CYS A 30 -1.46 -4.39 -0.24
CA CYS A 30 -1.47 -5.24 0.94
C CYS A 30 -0.08 -5.86 1.22
N ARG A 31 0.12 -7.14 0.91
CA ARG A 31 1.43 -7.79 0.99
C ARG A 31 2.50 -7.03 0.18
N GLY A 32 2.14 -6.44 -0.95
CA GLY A 32 3.05 -5.63 -1.76
C GLY A 32 3.58 -4.40 -1.01
N LEU A 33 2.75 -3.70 -0.23
CA LEU A 33 3.21 -2.63 0.67
C LEU A 33 4.22 -3.18 1.67
N GLN A 34 3.92 -4.31 2.30
CA GLN A 34 4.80 -4.94 3.30
C GLN A 34 6.15 -5.31 2.69
N GLU A 35 6.14 -5.89 1.50
CA GLU A 35 7.34 -6.21 0.72
C GLU A 35 8.12 -4.94 0.34
N LEU A 36 7.45 -3.84 -0.04
CA LEU A 36 8.08 -2.55 -0.33
C LEU A 36 8.74 -1.95 0.91
N VAL A 37 8.09 -2.03 2.08
CA VAL A 37 8.67 -1.60 3.37
C VAL A 37 9.94 -2.36 3.68
N VAL A 38 9.94 -3.69 3.54
CA VAL A 38 11.12 -4.54 3.79
C VAL A 38 12.22 -4.29 2.75
N ALA A 39 11.88 -4.19 1.46
CA ALA A 39 12.83 -3.93 0.37
C ALA A 39 13.58 -2.60 0.53
N THR A 40 12.97 -1.64 1.19
CA THR A 40 13.60 -0.34 1.45
C THR A 40 14.35 -0.25 2.79
N GLY A 41 14.34 -1.33 3.60
CA GLY A 41 15.07 -1.44 4.87
C GLY A 41 14.20 -1.21 6.12
N GLY A 42 12.89 -1.24 5.99
CA GLY A 42 11.95 -1.22 7.10
C GLY A 42 11.71 -2.60 7.71
N SER A 43 10.76 -2.69 8.65
CA SER A 43 10.35 -3.94 9.29
C SER A 43 8.85 -4.00 9.52
N LEU A 44 8.33 -5.21 9.79
CA LEU A 44 6.91 -5.47 9.99
C LEU A 44 6.60 -5.92 11.42
N HIS A 45 5.40 -5.58 11.89
CA HIS A 45 4.72 -6.35 12.94
C HIS A 45 4.30 -7.68 12.33
N ARG A 46 4.78 -8.78 12.89
CA ARG A 46 4.45 -10.13 12.38
C ARG A 46 3.02 -10.55 12.67
N LYS A 47 2.48 -10.04 13.78
CA LYS A 47 1.12 -10.33 14.26
C LYS A 47 0.57 -9.07 14.92
N LEU A 48 -0.34 -8.39 14.24
CA LEU A 48 -0.98 -7.18 14.78
C LEU A 48 -1.86 -7.51 15.98
N CYS A 49 -2.55 -8.65 15.96
CA CYS A 49 -3.40 -9.09 17.07
C CYS A 49 -2.65 -9.36 18.40
N GLU A 50 -1.31 -9.43 18.38
CA GLU A 50 -0.48 -9.52 19.59
C GLU A 50 -0.02 -8.13 20.10
N GLN A 51 -0.42 -7.04 19.42
CA GLN A 51 -0.10 -5.66 19.80
C GLN A 51 -1.36 -5.05 20.44
N PRO A 52 -1.41 -4.87 21.76
CA PRO A 52 -2.62 -4.47 22.48
C PRO A 52 -3.07 -3.03 22.15
N GLU A 53 -2.17 -2.20 21.61
CA GLU A 53 -2.44 -0.83 21.19
C GLU A 53 -3.05 -0.71 19.80
N LEU A 54 -3.01 -1.79 19.00
CA LEU A 54 -3.54 -1.80 17.63
C LEU A 54 -4.93 -2.41 17.57
N LEU A 55 -5.70 -1.98 16.57
CA LEU A 55 -7.02 -2.53 16.27
C LEU A 55 -6.90 -3.94 15.67
N GLU A 56 -8.02 -4.65 15.57
CA GLU A 56 -8.09 -5.86 14.78
C GLU A 56 -8.18 -5.48 13.29
N HIS A 57 -7.16 -5.84 12.55
CA HIS A 57 -7.02 -5.52 11.13
C HIS A 57 -7.34 -6.71 10.21
N ARG A 58 -7.61 -7.89 10.79
CA ARG A 58 -8.01 -9.06 10.01
C ARG A 58 -9.50 -9.03 9.74
N GLU A 59 -9.87 -9.65 8.64
CA GLU A 59 -11.26 -9.98 8.34
C GLU A 59 -11.81 -11.03 9.32
N ASP A 60 -13.12 -11.09 9.45
CA ASP A 60 -13.81 -12.20 10.10
C ASP A 60 -14.07 -13.28 9.03
N PRO A 61 -13.38 -14.44 9.10
CA PRO A 61 -13.51 -15.50 8.10
C PRO A 61 -14.89 -16.18 8.06
N GLU A 62 -15.72 -15.98 9.09
CA GLU A 62 -17.09 -16.50 9.14
C GLU A 62 -18.07 -15.66 8.33
N LEU A 63 -17.68 -14.42 7.95
CA LEU A 63 -18.53 -13.55 7.15
C LEU A 63 -18.45 -13.86 5.66
N PRO A 64 -19.51 -13.59 4.87
CA PRO A 64 -19.45 -13.61 3.41
C PRO A 64 -18.34 -12.69 2.87
N VAL A 65 -17.75 -13.08 1.74
CA VAL A 65 -16.62 -12.36 1.14
C VAL A 65 -16.89 -10.87 0.94
N GLU A 66 -18.10 -10.50 0.50
CA GLU A 66 -18.51 -9.11 0.31
C GLU A 66 -18.47 -8.31 1.61
N GLN A 67 -18.73 -8.95 2.75
CA GLN A 67 -18.65 -8.33 4.06
C GLN A 67 -17.23 -8.28 4.60
N GLN A 68 -16.40 -9.28 4.30
CA GLN A 68 -14.98 -9.25 4.66
C GLN A 68 -14.25 -8.09 3.98
N TYR A 69 -14.61 -7.75 2.73
CA TYR A 69 -14.05 -6.63 1.97
C TYR A 69 -14.84 -5.32 2.11
N ALA A 70 -15.85 -5.26 2.97
CA ALA A 70 -16.54 -4.02 3.27
C ALA A 70 -15.60 -3.01 3.96
N PRO A 71 -15.88 -1.69 3.85
CA PRO A 71 -15.12 -0.68 4.60
C PRO A 71 -15.11 -0.99 6.11
N SER A 72 -13.92 -1.04 6.69
CA SER A 72 -13.67 -1.47 8.07
C SER A 72 -13.29 -0.31 8.99
N HIS A 73 -12.37 0.55 8.55
CA HIS A 73 -11.93 1.71 9.32
C HIS A 73 -11.59 2.89 8.41
N GLU A 74 -11.50 4.05 9.02
CA GLU A 74 -11.07 5.27 8.35
C GLU A 74 -9.54 5.37 8.36
N VAL A 75 -8.94 5.89 7.30
CA VAL A 75 -7.53 6.28 7.27
C VAL A 75 -7.40 7.78 7.12
N GLN A 76 -6.42 8.37 7.78
CA GLN A 76 -6.06 9.77 7.68
C GLN A 76 -4.89 9.93 6.71
N VAL A 77 -5.06 10.80 5.72
CA VAL A 77 -4.04 11.14 4.72
C VAL A 77 -3.04 12.13 5.29
N GLU A 78 -1.75 11.85 5.13
CA GLU A 78 -0.67 12.77 5.48
C GLU A 78 -0.49 13.81 4.37
N GLU A 79 -0.43 15.10 4.74
CA GLU A 79 -0.32 16.19 3.77
C GLU A 79 1.03 16.21 3.03
N GLY A 80 1.01 16.71 1.79
CA GLY A 80 2.20 16.97 0.99
C GLY A 80 2.89 15.74 0.40
N GLY A 81 2.23 14.58 0.39
CA GLY A 81 2.69 13.35 -0.20
C GLY A 81 2.07 13.02 -1.55
N LEU A 82 2.38 11.85 -2.09
CA LEU A 82 1.81 11.35 -3.35
C LEU A 82 0.32 11.11 -3.23
N LEU A 83 -0.13 10.51 -2.12
CA LEU A 83 -1.54 10.20 -1.90
C LEU A 83 -2.38 11.49 -1.76
N SER A 84 -1.90 12.49 -1.01
CA SER A 84 -2.59 13.77 -0.89
C SER A 84 -2.62 14.55 -2.23
N ALA A 85 -1.62 14.37 -3.08
CA ALA A 85 -1.61 14.96 -4.43
C ALA A 85 -2.64 14.28 -5.36
N LEU A 86 -2.88 12.98 -5.20
CA LEU A 86 -3.93 12.25 -5.93
C LEU A 86 -5.35 12.59 -5.40
N LEU A 87 -5.45 12.96 -4.13
CA LEU A 87 -6.70 13.17 -3.41
C LEU A 87 -6.72 14.57 -2.74
N PRO A 88 -6.63 15.67 -3.50
CA PRO A 88 -6.35 17.01 -2.95
C PRO A 88 -7.44 17.56 -2.02
N GLU A 89 -8.67 17.04 -2.10
CA GLU A 89 -9.80 17.49 -1.28
C GLU A 89 -10.20 16.43 -0.21
N CYS A 90 -9.38 15.37 -0.05
CA CYS A 90 -9.72 14.25 0.81
C CYS A 90 -8.65 14.08 1.90
N SER A 91 -8.97 14.42 3.14
CA SER A 91 -8.08 14.24 4.29
C SER A 91 -8.24 12.89 4.98
N ASN A 92 -9.37 12.23 4.79
CA ASN A 92 -9.68 10.92 5.36
C ASN A 92 -10.70 10.17 4.50
N PHE A 93 -10.67 8.84 4.56
CA PHE A 93 -11.63 7.96 3.86
C PHE A 93 -11.63 6.56 4.47
N TRP A 94 -12.70 5.81 4.20
CA TRP A 94 -12.86 4.45 4.67
C TRP A 94 -12.20 3.44 3.74
N VAL A 95 -11.55 2.41 4.33
CA VAL A 95 -10.88 1.31 3.62
C VAL A 95 -11.30 -0.04 4.19
N ASN A 96 -11.18 -1.10 3.38
CA ASN A 96 -11.25 -2.47 3.88
C ASN A 96 -9.95 -2.85 4.62
N SER A 97 -10.02 -3.91 5.45
CA SER A 97 -8.88 -4.35 6.24
C SER A 97 -8.87 -5.87 6.35
N LEU A 98 -7.89 -6.52 5.71
CA LEU A 98 -7.77 -7.98 5.61
C LEU A 98 -6.30 -8.39 5.80
N HIS A 99 -5.65 -7.95 6.88
CA HIS A 99 -4.24 -8.22 7.08
C HIS A 99 -3.88 -8.43 8.56
N GLY A 100 -3.07 -9.44 8.83
CA GLY A 100 -2.55 -9.73 10.17
C GLY A 100 -1.16 -9.18 10.45
N GLN A 101 -0.51 -8.60 9.42
CA GLN A 101 0.81 -7.97 9.50
C GLN A 101 0.72 -6.53 9.03
N GLY A 102 1.68 -5.68 9.43
CA GLY A 102 1.72 -4.27 9.02
C GLY A 102 3.09 -3.65 9.27
N ALA A 103 3.31 -2.46 8.74
CA ALA A 103 4.57 -1.74 8.88
C ALA A 103 4.84 -1.38 10.34
N LYS A 104 6.02 -1.78 10.87
CA LYS A 104 6.50 -1.45 12.20
C LYS A 104 7.52 -0.31 12.17
N VAL A 105 8.54 -0.45 11.35
CA VAL A 105 9.56 0.57 11.14
C VAL A 105 9.55 0.94 9.67
N VAL A 106 9.28 2.20 9.39
CA VAL A 106 9.32 2.76 8.04
C VAL A 106 10.73 3.28 7.77
N SER A 107 11.32 2.83 6.66
CA SER A 107 12.64 3.29 6.21
C SER A 107 12.66 4.78 5.90
N PRO A 108 13.80 5.48 6.11
CA PRO A 108 13.96 6.87 5.65
C PRO A 108 13.81 7.09 4.13
N ARG A 109 13.81 6.00 3.33
CA ARG A 109 13.53 6.04 1.90
C ARG A 109 12.05 6.16 1.57
N LEU A 110 11.19 5.94 2.56
CA LEU A 110 9.74 5.99 2.42
C LEU A 110 9.16 7.22 3.13
N ARG A 111 8.11 7.76 2.55
CA ARG A 111 7.20 8.70 3.16
C ARG A 111 5.95 7.95 3.61
N VAL A 112 5.48 8.22 4.81
CA VAL A 112 4.15 7.79 5.24
C VAL A 112 3.12 8.67 4.55
N GLU A 113 2.13 8.04 3.94
CA GLU A 113 1.07 8.71 3.17
C GLU A 113 -0.29 8.66 3.88
N ALA A 114 -0.54 7.60 4.68
CA ALA A 114 -1.77 7.48 5.47
C ALA A 114 -1.58 6.59 6.69
N ARG A 115 -2.42 6.83 7.72
CA ARG A 115 -2.49 6.04 8.95
C ARG A 115 -3.93 5.70 9.31
N SER A 116 -4.11 4.54 9.95
CA SER A 116 -5.34 4.16 10.65
C SER A 116 -5.46 4.90 12.00
N PRO A 117 -6.64 4.86 12.67
CA PRO A 117 -6.88 5.56 13.92
C PRO A 117 -5.96 5.13 15.08
N ASP A 118 -5.47 3.90 15.07
CA ASP A 118 -4.51 3.37 16.04
C ASP A 118 -3.05 3.73 15.71
N GLY A 119 -2.83 4.49 14.63
CA GLY A 119 -1.51 4.96 14.20
C GLY A 119 -0.73 4.01 13.31
N LEU A 120 -1.27 2.82 12.99
CA LEU A 120 -0.63 1.90 12.05
C LEU A 120 -0.49 2.57 10.68
N VAL A 121 0.63 2.34 10.02
CA VAL A 121 0.88 2.87 8.67
C VAL A 121 0.09 2.08 7.64
N GLU A 122 -0.78 2.76 6.93
CA GLU A 122 -1.70 2.22 5.94
C GLU A 122 -1.29 2.52 4.49
N ALA A 123 -0.47 3.55 4.28
CA ALA A 123 0.10 3.84 2.97
C ALA A 123 1.48 4.46 3.08
N VAL A 124 2.33 4.15 2.08
CA VAL A 124 3.68 4.71 1.95
C VAL A 124 3.98 5.03 0.49
N SER A 125 4.87 5.99 0.24
CA SER A 125 5.48 6.21 -1.06
C SER A 125 7.00 6.22 -0.97
N VAL A 126 7.68 5.91 -2.07
CA VAL A 126 9.15 5.99 -2.15
C VAL A 126 9.56 7.42 -2.48
N ILE A 127 10.37 8.01 -1.60
CA ILE A 127 10.87 9.39 -1.76
C ILE A 127 11.71 9.50 -3.03
N ASN A 128 11.53 10.58 -3.79
CA ASN A 128 12.22 10.84 -5.06
C ASN A 128 11.97 9.80 -6.16
N HIS A 129 10.89 9.03 -6.08
CA HIS A 129 10.45 8.14 -7.15
C HIS A 129 9.24 8.75 -7.89
N PRO A 130 9.14 8.61 -9.24
CA PRO A 130 8.02 9.18 -10.01
C PRO A 130 6.65 8.71 -9.54
N PHE A 131 6.52 7.42 -9.27
CA PHE A 131 5.34 6.80 -8.70
C PHE A 131 5.73 5.43 -8.10
N ALA A 132 5.82 5.36 -6.80
CA ALA A 132 5.91 4.08 -6.08
C ALA A 132 5.07 4.23 -4.80
N LEU A 133 3.83 3.82 -4.91
CA LEU A 133 2.81 3.89 -3.86
C LEU A 133 2.52 2.48 -3.34
N GLY A 134 2.55 2.32 -2.03
CA GLY A 134 2.07 1.14 -1.32
C GLY A 134 0.84 1.48 -0.49
N VAL A 135 -0.19 0.63 -0.54
CA VAL A 135 -1.40 0.72 0.29
C VAL A 135 -1.65 -0.60 0.99
N GLN A 136 -2.11 -0.58 2.24
CA GLN A 136 -2.34 -1.78 3.03
C GLN A 136 -3.71 -2.41 2.76
N TRP A 137 -4.70 -1.60 2.42
CA TRP A 137 -6.03 -2.06 2.00
C TRP A 137 -6.02 -2.65 0.59
N HIS A 138 -7.16 -3.19 0.17
CA HIS A 138 -7.37 -3.82 -1.13
C HIS A 138 -8.22 -2.92 -2.06
N PRO A 139 -7.63 -1.93 -2.77
CA PRO A 139 -8.37 -1.06 -3.69
C PRO A 139 -8.83 -1.77 -4.96
N GLU A 140 -8.31 -2.96 -5.26
CA GLU A 140 -8.71 -3.77 -6.41
C GLU A 140 -10.10 -4.38 -6.25
N TRP A 141 -10.56 -4.56 -4.99
CA TRP A 141 -11.89 -5.09 -4.72
C TRP A 141 -12.98 -4.11 -5.18
N ASN A 142 -13.82 -4.55 -6.10
CA ASN A 142 -14.88 -3.74 -6.70
C ASN A 142 -14.42 -2.34 -7.14
N SER A 143 -13.21 -2.26 -7.73
CA SER A 143 -12.54 -0.99 -8.05
C SER A 143 -13.36 -0.06 -8.92
N SER A 144 -14.27 -0.58 -9.76
CA SER A 144 -15.18 0.20 -10.59
C SER A 144 -16.25 0.95 -9.78
N GLU A 145 -16.57 0.50 -8.58
CA GLU A 145 -17.63 1.07 -7.75
C GLU A 145 -17.12 2.15 -6.78
N TYR A 146 -15.84 2.08 -6.42
CA TYR A 146 -15.22 3.00 -5.47
C TYR A 146 -14.40 4.08 -6.20
N ALA A 147 -14.81 5.35 -6.03
CA ALA A 147 -14.13 6.50 -6.65
C ALA A 147 -12.66 6.58 -6.24
N LEU A 148 -12.34 6.34 -4.97
CA LEU A 148 -10.98 6.29 -4.45
C LEU A 148 -10.12 5.28 -5.22
N SER A 149 -10.60 4.05 -5.36
CA SER A 149 -9.88 2.99 -6.07
C SER A 149 -9.58 3.38 -7.51
N ARG A 150 -10.57 3.96 -8.20
CA ARG A 150 -10.37 4.46 -9.58
C ARG A 150 -9.27 5.51 -9.65
N ILE A 151 -9.26 6.49 -8.75
CA ILE A 151 -8.24 7.55 -8.72
C ILE A 151 -6.83 6.96 -8.53
N LEU A 152 -6.67 5.99 -7.63
CA LEU A 152 -5.38 5.33 -7.40
C LEU A 152 -4.89 4.58 -8.65
N PHE A 153 -5.76 3.80 -9.29
CA PHE A 153 -5.41 3.07 -10.52
C PHE A 153 -5.15 4.01 -11.69
N GLU A 154 -5.94 5.07 -11.87
CA GLU A 154 -5.72 6.09 -12.89
C GLU A 154 -4.39 6.82 -12.70
N GLY A 155 -4.03 7.15 -11.46
CA GLY A 155 -2.74 7.74 -11.11
C GLY A 155 -1.57 6.82 -11.49
N PHE A 156 -1.69 5.53 -11.17
CA PHE A 156 -0.69 4.53 -11.55
C PHE A 156 -0.55 4.36 -13.06
N ILE A 157 -1.68 4.24 -13.78
CA ILE A 157 -1.70 4.11 -15.25
C ILE A 157 -1.06 5.34 -15.90
N THR A 158 -1.40 6.54 -15.43
CA THR A 158 -0.81 7.79 -15.92
C THR A 158 0.71 7.81 -15.73
N ALA A 159 1.20 7.38 -14.57
CA ALA A 159 2.64 7.26 -14.32
C ALA A 159 3.31 6.26 -15.26
N CYS A 160 2.68 5.12 -15.54
CA CYS A 160 3.16 4.14 -16.51
C CYS A 160 3.26 4.73 -17.93
N GLN A 161 2.25 5.48 -18.36
CA GLN A 161 2.25 6.14 -19.68
C GLN A 161 3.39 7.17 -19.80
N HIS A 162 3.61 7.97 -18.76
CA HIS A 162 4.73 8.93 -18.72
C HIS A 162 6.08 8.21 -18.79
N HIS A 163 6.26 7.14 -18.05
CA HIS A 163 7.50 6.36 -18.06
C HIS A 163 7.81 5.79 -19.46
N ILE A 164 6.80 5.28 -20.17
CA ILE A 164 6.95 4.78 -21.55
C ILE A 164 7.33 5.92 -22.51
N ALA A 165 6.64 7.07 -22.41
CA ALA A 165 6.90 8.22 -23.27
C ALA A 165 8.30 8.81 -23.06
N GLU A 166 8.83 8.82 -21.84
CA GLU A 166 10.20 9.24 -21.55
C GLU A 166 11.23 8.31 -22.20
N LYS A 167 11.01 6.99 -22.13
CA LYS A 167 11.91 6.01 -22.75
C LYS A 167 11.94 6.05 -24.26
N GLN A 168 10.85 6.48 -24.91
CA GLN A 168 10.79 6.62 -26.37
C GLN A 168 11.51 7.87 -26.90
N ARG A 169 11.88 8.81 -26.01
CA ARG A 169 12.59 10.04 -26.37
C ARG A 169 14.13 9.93 -26.25
N LEU A 170 14.61 8.83 -25.69
CA LEU A 170 16.03 8.51 -25.52
C LEU A 170 16.51 7.60 -26.63
#